data_57b950d8de70a489544fbc15d54ce188
#
_entry.id   57b950d8de70a489544fbc15d54ce188
#
_cell.length_a   1.000
_cell.length_b   1.000
_cell.length_c   1.000
_cell.angle_alpha   90.00
_cell.angle_beta   90.00
_cell.angle_gamma   90.00
#
_symmetry.space_group_name_H-M   'P 1'
#
loop_
_entity.id
_entity.type
_entity.pdbx_description
1 polymer ?
#
loop_
_entity_poly.entity_id
_entity_poly.type
_entity_poly.pdbx_seq_one_letter_code
_entity_poly.pdbx_strand_id
1 'polypeptide(L)'
;MKILDTSFLIFLQREWSRGETGAARRYLAQDESEEFRISVISALEFLEGYRQTGDGERFLEPFPQLEVTEGVARIASRIRRTLRQRGAMIGDFDILIAATALLAGIPIVTDNIRHFERVDGLVVETYRSI
;
A
#
# COMPACT_ATOMS: atom_id res chain seq x y z
N MET A 1 8.92 -8.44 -6.12
CA MET A 1 7.56 -8.26 -5.55
C MET A 1 7.52 -6.99 -4.72
N LYS A 2 6.45 -6.22 -4.87
CA LYS A 2 6.25 -4.97 -4.13
C LYS A 2 4.80 -4.88 -3.68
N ILE A 3 4.56 -4.19 -2.57
CA ILE A 3 3.21 -3.92 -2.09
C ILE A 3 2.81 -2.49 -2.45
N LEU A 4 1.61 -2.32 -2.98
CA LEU A 4 1.06 -1.02 -3.33
C LEU A 4 0.23 -0.49 -2.16
N ASP A 5 0.52 0.73 -1.75
CA ASP A 5 -0.27 1.41 -0.73
C ASP A 5 -1.63 1.86 -1.28
N THR A 6 -2.56 2.12 -0.39
CA THR A 6 -3.90 2.59 -0.75
C THR A 6 -3.87 3.87 -1.59
N SER A 7 -2.96 4.80 -1.30
CA SER A 7 -2.83 6.03 -2.07
C SER A 7 -2.51 5.77 -3.54
N PHE A 8 -1.67 4.77 -3.82
CA PHE A 8 -1.36 4.35 -5.18
C PHE A 8 -2.60 3.86 -5.90
N LEU A 9 -3.39 3.00 -5.26
CA LEU A 9 -4.61 2.44 -5.84
C LEU A 9 -5.62 3.53 -6.18
N ILE A 10 -5.77 4.51 -5.29
CA ILE A 10 -6.66 5.65 -5.53
C ILE A 10 -6.19 6.47 -6.74
N PHE A 11 -4.90 6.73 -6.83
CA PHE A 11 -4.31 7.44 -7.98
C PHE A 11 -4.50 6.68 -9.28
N LEU A 12 -4.24 5.39 -9.26
CA LEU A 12 -4.41 4.52 -10.42
C LEU A 12 -5.87 4.54 -10.91
N GLN A 13 -6.81 4.46 -9.99
CA GLN A 13 -8.24 4.49 -10.31
C GLN A 13 -8.64 5.84 -10.93
N ARG A 14 -8.11 6.94 -10.41
CA ARG A 14 -8.38 8.28 -10.97
C ARG A 14 -7.84 8.43 -12.39
N GLU A 15 -6.62 7.95 -12.65
CA GLU A 15 -6.05 7.94 -14.00
C GLU A 15 -6.92 7.11 -14.94
N TRP A 16 -7.31 5.94 -14.47
CA TRP A 16 -8.15 5.03 -15.26
C TRP A 16 -9.50 5.67 -15.61
N SER A 17 -10.18 6.27 -14.64
CA SER A 17 -11.49 6.89 -14.85
C SER A 17 -11.44 8.10 -15.77
N ARG A 18 -10.29 8.78 -15.85
CA ARG A 18 -10.08 9.95 -16.71
C ARG A 18 -9.50 9.59 -18.09
N GLY A 19 -9.20 8.31 -18.31
CA GLY A 19 -8.54 7.88 -19.56
C GLY A 19 -7.12 8.41 -19.70
N GLU A 20 -6.45 8.73 -18.59
CA GLU A 20 -5.10 9.29 -18.56
C GLU A 20 -4.06 8.21 -18.27
N THR A 21 -2.85 8.38 -18.81
CA THR A 21 -1.68 7.61 -18.43
C THR A 21 -0.78 8.49 -17.59
N GLY A 22 -1.01 8.46 -16.27
CA GLY A 22 -0.23 9.25 -15.31
C GLY A 22 0.89 8.43 -14.67
N ALA A 23 1.40 8.94 -13.55
CA ALA A 23 2.54 8.37 -12.85
C ALA A 23 2.30 6.93 -12.40
N ALA A 24 1.08 6.61 -11.93
CA ALA A 24 0.78 5.26 -11.44
C ALA A 24 0.81 4.23 -12.56
N ARG A 25 0.16 4.50 -13.67
CA ARG A 25 0.16 3.58 -14.82
C ARG A 25 1.56 3.42 -15.43
N ARG A 26 2.31 4.50 -15.52
CA ARG A 26 3.69 4.44 -16.01
C ARG A 26 4.57 3.61 -15.09
N TYR A 27 4.39 3.75 -13.78
CA TYR A 27 5.13 2.95 -12.80
C TYR A 27 4.88 1.45 -12.98
N LEU A 28 3.62 1.06 -13.12
CA LEU A 28 3.28 -0.36 -13.32
C LEU A 28 3.85 -0.92 -14.62
N ALA A 29 3.99 -0.08 -15.65
CA ALA A 29 4.48 -0.50 -16.96
C ALA A 29 6.02 -0.56 -17.06
N GLN A 30 6.75 0.00 -16.10
CA GLN A 30 8.22 0.09 -16.17
C GLN A 30 8.93 -1.25 -16.18
N ASP A 31 8.39 -2.23 -15.46
CA ASP A 31 8.99 -3.55 -15.34
C ASP A 31 7.88 -4.61 -15.37
N GLU A 32 7.71 -5.24 -16.52
CA GLU A 32 6.69 -6.25 -16.73
C GLU A 32 6.91 -7.51 -15.89
N SER A 33 8.15 -7.73 -15.43
CA SER A 33 8.47 -8.88 -14.58
C SER A 33 8.13 -8.65 -13.11
N GLU A 34 7.87 -7.40 -12.71
CA GLU A 34 7.58 -7.07 -11.32
C GLU A 34 6.17 -7.51 -10.93
N GLU A 35 6.07 -8.18 -9.80
CA GLU A 35 4.79 -8.60 -9.24
C GLU A 35 4.35 -7.62 -8.17
N PHE A 36 3.09 -7.19 -8.27
CA PHE A 36 2.51 -6.27 -7.30
C PHE A 36 1.46 -6.97 -6.45
N ARG A 37 1.46 -6.65 -5.18
CA ARG A 37 0.50 -7.14 -4.18
C ARG A 37 -0.14 -5.95 -3.48
N ILE A 38 -1.24 -6.19 -2.81
CA ILE A 38 -1.84 -5.22 -1.89
C ILE A 38 -2.17 -5.91 -0.58
N SER A 39 -2.29 -5.13 0.50
CA SER A 39 -2.82 -5.63 1.76
C SER A 39 -4.34 -5.73 1.69
N VAL A 40 -4.94 -6.68 2.41
CA VAL A 40 -6.40 -6.68 2.62
C VAL A 40 -6.87 -5.37 3.25
N ILE A 41 -6.01 -4.69 4.00
CA ILE A 41 -6.32 -3.37 4.57
C ILE A 41 -6.43 -2.30 3.47
N SER A 42 -5.55 -2.33 2.48
CA SER A 42 -5.67 -1.42 1.32
C SER A 42 -6.94 -1.70 0.53
N ALA A 43 -7.31 -2.98 0.39
CA ALA A 43 -8.57 -3.35 -0.23
C ALA A 43 -9.76 -2.77 0.53
N LEU A 44 -9.75 -2.89 1.87
CA LEU A 44 -10.79 -2.31 2.72
C LEU A 44 -10.93 -0.80 2.48
N GLU A 45 -9.83 -0.07 2.57
CA GLU A 45 -9.83 1.38 2.40
C GLU A 45 -10.28 1.80 1.00
N PHE A 46 -9.82 1.06 -0.02
CA PHE A 46 -10.18 1.35 -1.40
C PHE A 46 -11.67 1.10 -1.65
N LEU A 47 -12.18 -0.04 -1.18
CA LEU A 47 -13.57 -0.46 -1.42
C LEU A 47 -14.59 0.43 -0.70
N GLU A 48 -14.25 0.96 0.47
CA GLU A 48 -15.19 1.83 1.19
C GLU A 48 -15.51 3.12 0.44
N GLY A 49 -14.69 3.49 -0.55
CA GLY A 49 -14.94 4.63 -1.42
C GLY A 49 -15.93 4.36 -2.56
N TYR A 50 -16.41 3.12 -2.70
CA TYR A 50 -17.32 2.73 -3.78
C TYR A 50 -18.74 2.53 -3.27
N ARG A 51 -19.72 3.07 -4.03
CA ARG A 51 -21.13 2.80 -3.76
C ARG A 51 -21.49 1.34 -4.07
N GLN A 52 -20.90 0.82 -5.15
CA GLN A 52 -21.11 -0.56 -5.58
C GLN A 52 -19.78 -1.31 -5.46
N THR A 53 -19.70 -2.15 -4.46
CA THR A 53 -18.50 -2.90 -4.12
C THR A 53 -17.95 -3.72 -5.30
N GLY A 54 -18.86 -4.28 -6.14
CA GLY A 54 -18.45 -5.09 -7.28
C GLY A 54 -17.55 -4.36 -8.27
N ASP A 55 -17.74 -3.06 -8.49
CA ASP A 55 -16.87 -2.28 -9.37
C ASP A 55 -15.46 -2.13 -8.79
N GLY A 56 -15.37 -1.85 -7.49
CA GLY A 56 -14.09 -1.77 -6.80
C GLY A 56 -13.38 -3.10 -6.77
N GLU A 57 -14.09 -4.19 -6.52
CA GLU A 57 -13.53 -5.54 -6.52
C GLU A 57 -12.94 -5.92 -7.88
N ARG A 58 -13.64 -5.60 -8.97
CA ARG A 58 -13.12 -5.85 -10.32
C ARG A 58 -11.83 -5.06 -10.57
N PHE A 59 -11.76 -3.83 -10.09
CA PHE A 59 -10.55 -3.03 -10.22
C PHE A 59 -9.37 -3.68 -9.49
N LEU A 60 -9.60 -4.30 -8.34
CA LEU A 60 -8.57 -4.92 -7.52
C LEU A 60 -8.16 -6.34 -7.99
N GLU A 61 -8.91 -6.97 -8.88
CA GLU A 61 -8.63 -8.34 -9.34
C GLU A 61 -7.17 -8.59 -9.76
N PRO A 62 -6.50 -7.68 -10.49
CA PRO A 62 -5.11 -7.92 -10.88
C PRO A 62 -4.11 -7.95 -9.73
N PHE A 63 -4.52 -7.54 -8.52
CA PHE A 63 -3.62 -7.41 -7.38
C PHE A 63 -3.95 -8.47 -6.33
N PRO A 64 -3.16 -9.55 -6.22
CA PRO A 64 -3.34 -10.51 -5.13
C PRO A 64 -3.19 -9.83 -3.77
N GLN A 65 -4.01 -10.27 -2.83
CA GLN A 65 -4.09 -9.66 -1.51
C GLN A 65 -3.31 -10.46 -0.48
N LEU A 66 -2.53 -9.74 0.34
CA LEU A 66 -1.82 -10.30 1.48
C LEU A 66 -2.66 -10.08 2.74
N GLU A 67 -2.82 -11.13 3.51
CA GLU A 67 -3.67 -11.14 4.69
C GLU A 67 -2.97 -10.55 5.91
N VAL A 68 -3.77 -10.06 6.85
CA VAL A 68 -3.29 -9.67 8.18
C VAL A 68 -3.23 -10.92 9.03
N THR A 69 -2.04 -11.49 9.14
CA THR A 69 -1.78 -12.70 9.90
C THR A 69 -1.36 -12.38 11.33
N GLU A 70 -1.19 -13.43 12.14
CA GLU A 70 -0.60 -13.29 13.47
C GLU A 70 0.79 -12.66 13.41
N GLY A 71 1.61 -13.04 12.42
CA GLY A 71 2.93 -12.44 12.22
C GLY A 71 2.86 -10.95 11.92
N VAL A 72 1.92 -10.53 11.07
CA VAL A 72 1.67 -9.12 10.78
C VAL A 72 1.27 -8.37 12.05
N ALA A 73 0.37 -8.93 12.85
CA ALA A 73 -0.09 -8.31 14.08
C ALA A 73 1.05 -8.08 15.08
N ARG A 74 1.96 -9.04 15.20
CA ARG A 74 3.13 -8.91 16.09
C ARG A 74 4.06 -7.80 15.63
N ILE A 75 4.33 -7.73 14.34
CA ILE A 75 5.17 -6.65 13.78
C ILE A 75 4.48 -5.31 13.97
N ALA A 76 3.18 -5.24 13.72
CA ALA A 76 2.40 -4.02 13.91
C ALA A 76 2.48 -3.53 15.37
N SER A 77 2.43 -4.44 16.34
CA SER A 77 2.52 -4.05 17.73
C SER A 77 3.89 -3.44 18.07
N ARG A 78 4.96 -3.96 17.49
CA ARG A 78 6.31 -3.40 17.67
C ARG A 78 6.43 -2.02 17.01
N ILE A 79 5.89 -1.86 15.82
CA ILE A 79 5.89 -0.56 15.13
C ILE A 79 5.15 0.47 15.97
N ARG A 80 3.95 0.15 16.44
CA ARG A 80 3.15 1.08 17.25
C ARG A 80 3.90 1.49 18.53
N ARG A 81 4.53 0.55 19.20
CA ARG A 81 5.29 0.83 20.42
C ARG A 81 6.46 1.79 20.14
N THR A 82 7.23 1.50 19.08
CA THR A 82 8.38 2.31 18.69
C THR A 82 7.95 3.72 18.31
N LEU A 83 6.93 3.86 17.48
CA LEU A 83 6.47 5.18 17.02
C LEU A 83 5.82 5.98 18.15
N ARG A 84 5.13 5.31 19.07
CA ARG A 84 4.59 5.98 20.26
C ARG A 84 5.71 6.55 21.12
N GLN A 85 6.76 5.79 21.37
CA GLN A 85 7.91 6.23 22.14
C GLN A 85 8.61 7.43 21.52
N ARG A 86 8.63 7.51 20.18
CA ARG A 86 9.23 8.61 19.43
C ARG A 86 8.31 9.80 19.24
N GLY A 87 7.05 9.71 19.64
CA GLY A 87 6.05 10.73 19.34
C GLY A 87 5.80 10.90 17.85
N ALA A 88 5.90 9.83 17.08
CA ALA A 88 5.85 9.85 15.60
C ALA A 88 4.80 8.89 15.04
N MET A 89 3.65 8.77 15.71
CA MET A 89 2.58 7.85 15.30
C MET A 89 2.06 8.15 13.90
N ILE A 90 1.71 7.07 13.20
CA ILE A 90 0.97 7.10 11.95
C ILE A 90 -0.36 6.35 12.15
N GLY A 91 -1.25 6.40 11.16
CA GLY A 91 -2.55 5.75 11.28
C GLY A 91 -2.43 4.22 11.43
N ASP A 92 -3.42 3.61 12.09
CA ASP A 92 -3.39 2.17 12.36
C ASP A 92 -3.42 1.33 11.09
N PHE A 93 -4.16 1.76 10.06
CA PHE A 93 -4.17 1.05 8.78
C PHE A 93 -2.81 1.11 8.10
N ASP A 94 -2.14 2.25 8.12
CA ASP A 94 -0.79 2.38 7.58
C ASP A 94 0.21 1.47 8.31
N ILE A 95 0.05 1.35 9.63
CA ILE A 95 0.89 0.43 10.42
C ILE A 95 0.68 -1.02 9.98
N LEU A 96 -0.56 -1.43 9.75
CA LEU A 96 -0.85 -2.80 9.30
C LEU A 96 -0.31 -3.06 7.89
N ILE A 97 -0.41 -2.08 7.00
CA ILE A 97 0.15 -2.19 5.64
C ILE A 97 1.68 -2.29 5.72
N ALA A 98 2.31 -1.44 6.51
CA ALA A 98 3.76 -1.47 6.70
C ALA A 98 4.23 -2.79 7.30
N ALA A 99 3.51 -3.31 8.29
CA ALA A 99 3.83 -4.59 8.92
C ALA A 99 3.72 -5.76 7.93
N THR A 100 2.73 -5.70 7.03
CA THR A 100 2.56 -6.70 5.98
C THR A 100 3.77 -6.70 5.04
N ALA A 101 4.22 -5.52 4.61
CA ALA A 101 5.40 -5.38 3.75
C ALA A 101 6.66 -5.90 4.45
N LEU A 102 6.86 -5.57 5.72
CA LEU A 102 8.00 -6.05 6.49
C LEU A 102 8.01 -7.56 6.64
N LEU A 103 6.88 -8.17 6.96
CA LEU A 103 6.79 -9.63 7.09
C LEU A 103 7.11 -10.32 5.77
N ALA A 104 6.60 -9.79 4.67
CA ALA A 104 6.86 -10.33 3.34
C ALA A 104 8.27 -10.01 2.82
N GLY A 105 8.98 -9.09 3.45
CA GLY A 105 10.33 -8.68 3.02
C GLY A 105 10.32 -7.93 1.69
N ILE A 106 9.28 -7.16 1.41
CA ILE A 106 9.13 -6.44 0.14
C ILE A 106 8.98 -4.93 0.35
N PRO A 107 9.38 -4.11 -0.64
CA PRO A 107 9.19 -2.67 -0.57
C PRO A 107 7.71 -2.27 -0.64
N ILE A 108 7.40 -1.11 -0.05
CA ILE A 108 6.11 -0.46 -0.23
C ILE A 108 6.23 0.66 -1.27
N VAL A 109 5.26 0.73 -2.15
CA VAL A 109 5.15 1.81 -3.16
C VAL A 109 4.04 2.76 -2.71
N THR A 110 4.38 4.01 -2.47
CA THR A 110 3.46 4.97 -1.86
C THR A 110 3.75 6.39 -2.29
N ASP A 111 2.75 7.25 -2.20
CA ASP A 111 2.88 8.70 -2.28
C ASP A 111 3.09 9.31 -0.88
N ASN A 112 2.80 8.54 0.16
CA ASN A 112 2.86 9.00 1.54
C ASN A 112 4.18 8.61 2.22
N ILE A 113 5.29 9.05 1.62
CA ILE A 113 6.64 8.67 2.05
C ILE A 113 6.90 9.08 3.49
N ARG A 114 6.45 10.25 3.91
CA ARG A 114 6.67 10.78 5.26
C ARG A 114 6.18 9.85 6.37
N HIS A 115 5.04 9.20 6.15
CA HIS A 115 4.51 8.26 7.14
C HIS A 115 5.31 6.97 7.17
N PHE A 116 5.53 6.38 6.01
CA PHE A 116 6.15 5.05 5.93
C PHE A 116 7.65 5.08 6.23
N GLU A 117 8.35 6.17 5.97
CA GLU A 117 9.77 6.27 6.31
C GLU A 117 10.03 6.29 7.83
N ARG A 118 8.99 6.52 8.64
CA ARG A 118 9.08 6.42 10.11
C ARG A 118 9.21 4.97 10.59
N VAL A 119 8.92 4.01 9.73
CA VAL A 119 8.92 2.59 10.09
C VAL A 119 10.30 2.00 9.81
N ASP A 120 11.00 1.59 10.87
CA ASP A 120 12.35 1.04 10.77
C ASP A 120 12.36 -0.24 9.92
N GLY A 121 13.33 -0.33 9.02
CA GLY A 121 13.53 -1.51 8.17
C GLY A 121 12.64 -1.60 6.95
N LEU A 122 11.67 -0.72 6.81
CA LEU A 122 10.78 -0.70 5.66
C LEU A 122 11.45 0.02 4.48
N VAL A 123 11.50 -0.64 3.32
CA VAL A 123 11.96 -0.01 2.08
C VAL A 123 10.79 0.71 1.45
N VAL A 124 10.91 2.01 1.28
CA VAL A 124 9.84 2.87 0.76
C VAL A 124 10.24 3.39 -0.61
N GLU A 125 9.37 3.18 -1.60
CA GLU A 125 9.59 3.65 -2.97
C GLU A 125 8.46 4.59 -3.38
N THR A 126 8.80 5.62 -4.13
CA THR A 126 7.82 6.50 -4.76
C THR A 126 7.55 6.06 -6.19
N TYR A 127 6.34 6.28 -6.65
CA TYR A 127 5.97 6.07 -8.06
C TYR A 127 5.94 7.38 -8.84
N ARG A 128 6.09 8.50 -8.19
CA ARG A 128 6.15 9.80 -8.85
C ARG A 128 7.58 10.09 -9.29
N SER A 129 7.72 10.46 -10.54
CA SER A 129 8.98 10.98 -11.04
C SER A 129 9.27 12.33 -10.40
N ILE A 130 10.51 12.51 -10.02
CA ILE A 130 10.97 13.79 -9.48
C ILE A 130 11.47 14.65 -10.63
#